data_013b59fcd34c3e8a7f1a59f1bd5b8273
#
_entry.id   013b59fcd34c3e8a7f1a59f1bd5b8273
#
_cell.length_a   1.000
_cell.length_b   1.000
_cell.length_c   1.000
_cell.angle_alpha   90.00
_cell.angle_beta   90.00
_cell.angle_gamma   90.00
#
_symmetry.space_group_name_H-M   'P 1'
#
loop_
_entity.id
_entity.type
_entity.pdbx_description
1 polymer ?
#
loop_
_entity_poly.entity_id
_entity_poly.type
_entity_poly.pdbx_seq_one_letter_code
_entity_poly.pdbx_strand_id
1 'polypeptide(L)'
;MHTSPGYSFAEKLRQELDTPLFNPLLKKWVGRGELDYEVYLKTPQLLSLQSGETERVAHDELMFQVVHQAQELWLKLASRETVELVAELDRDALWAASARLERVVRIVRGLSSELGVLETMTPDTYQVIRRSLGNGSGQESPGYNMFRKAAEGLALAFERLLARRGQTVLGIYRGGPDDLKRLCEQLLDVDEAFQGWLHAHFQLVRRTIGVDRSVKALDGLPTQVLAGRMTLPLFRSLWDARVELTASWRREGGHAPGASREGCMEGAMSAYAPPMVSGACPMHAGLSSAPRGDS
;
A
#
# COMPACT_ATOMS: atom_id res chain seq x y z
N MET A 1 53.79 6.77 25.98
CA MET A 1 53.05 5.61 25.42
C MET A 1 51.73 6.16 24.85
N HIS A 2 51.67 6.45 23.54
CA HIS A 2 50.45 6.80 22.87
C HIS A 2 49.71 5.47 22.58
N THR A 3 48.69 5.22 23.40
CA THR A 3 47.68 4.19 23.04
C THR A 3 46.89 4.74 21.86
N SER A 4 47.07 4.15 20.67
CA SER A 4 46.20 4.36 19.53
C SER A 4 44.76 4.17 19.98
N PRO A 5 43.81 5.05 19.63
CA PRO A 5 42.41 4.83 19.95
C PRO A 5 42.01 3.52 19.27
N GLY A 6 41.75 2.50 20.09
CA GLY A 6 41.27 1.21 19.57
C GLY A 6 39.91 1.44 18.96
N TYR A 7 39.74 1.15 17.68
CA TYR A 7 38.45 1.13 17.01
C TYR A 7 37.46 0.35 17.86
N SER A 8 36.25 0.90 18.03
CA SER A 8 35.18 0.19 18.72
C SER A 8 34.86 -1.11 17.96
N PHE A 9 34.33 -2.12 18.64
CA PHE A 9 33.93 -3.36 17.99
C PHE A 9 32.92 -3.12 16.84
N ALA A 10 32.04 -2.14 17.02
CA ALA A 10 31.08 -1.72 16.00
C ALA A 10 31.77 -1.14 14.75
N GLU A 11 32.85 -0.36 14.92
CA GLU A 11 33.60 0.16 13.77
C GLU A 11 34.30 -0.93 12.97
N LYS A 12 34.86 -1.94 13.66
CA LYS A 12 35.43 -3.12 12.99
C LYS A 12 34.38 -3.88 12.20
N LEU A 13 33.19 -4.10 12.77
CA LEU A 13 32.08 -4.75 12.08
C LEU A 13 31.61 -3.93 10.86
N ARG A 14 31.51 -2.61 10.95
CA ARG A 14 31.17 -1.77 9.80
C ARG A 14 32.16 -1.96 8.66
N GLN A 15 33.45 -1.94 8.96
CA GLN A 15 34.49 -2.16 7.95
C GLN A 15 34.42 -3.56 7.34
N GLU A 16 34.15 -4.60 8.14
CA GLU A 16 33.99 -5.97 7.63
C GLU A 16 32.74 -6.14 6.76
N LEU A 17 31.65 -5.40 7.08
CA LEU A 17 30.37 -5.46 6.34
C LEU A 17 30.29 -4.48 5.17
N ASP A 18 31.31 -3.64 4.97
CA ASP A 18 31.35 -2.68 3.86
C ASP A 18 31.53 -3.39 2.49
N THR A 19 32.05 -4.60 2.51
CA THR A 19 32.13 -5.46 1.33
C THR A 19 31.28 -6.71 1.50
N PRO A 20 30.67 -7.24 0.42
CA PRO A 20 29.90 -8.47 0.47
C PRO A 20 30.71 -9.62 1.06
N LEU A 21 30.13 -10.32 2.03
CA LEU A 21 30.76 -11.47 2.67
C LEU A 21 30.49 -12.74 1.86
N PHE A 22 31.54 -13.40 1.42
CA PHE A 22 31.45 -14.67 0.71
C PHE A 22 31.61 -15.86 1.65
N ASN A 23 30.88 -16.94 1.36
CA ASN A 23 31.08 -18.19 2.03
C ASN A 23 32.53 -18.70 1.78
N PRO A 24 33.37 -18.86 2.80
CA PRO A 24 34.78 -19.23 2.62
C PRO A 24 34.99 -20.57 1.90
N LEU A 25 34.02 -21.50 2.08
CA LEU A 25 34.08 -22.81 1.40
C LEU A 25 33.84 -22.67 -0.10
N LEU A 26 32.80 -21.89 -0.49
CA LEU A 26 32.51 -21.63 -1.90
C LEU A 26 33.67 -20.85 -2.55
N LYS A 27 34.23 -19.86 -1.87
CA LYS A 27 35.37 -19.09 -2.38
C LYS A 27 36.60 -19.98 -2.65
N LYS A 28 36.80 -21.02 -1.83
CA LYS A 28 37.87 -22.00 -2.04
C LYS A 28 37.64 -22.86 -3.28
N TRP A 29 36.39 -23.17 -3.62
CA TRP A 29 36.02 -24.01 -4.77
C TRP A 29 36.02 -23.24 -6.08
N VAL A 30 35.55 -22.00 -6.10
CA VAL A 30 35.43 -21.16 -7.30
C VAL A 30 36.71 -20.36 -7.59
N GLY A 31 37.65 -20.30 -6.64
CA GLY A 31 38.84 -19.50 -6.75
C GLY A 31 38.63 -18.02 -6.54
N ARG A 32 39.29 -17.16 -7.32
CA ARG A 32 39.19 -15.70 -7.24
C ARG A 32 38.17 -15.11 -8.23
N GLY A 33 37.36 -15.93 -8.89
CA GLY A 33 36.33 -15.48 -9.85
C GLY A 33 35.11 -14.95 -9.18
N GLU A 34 34.27 -14.29 -9.97
CA GLU A 34 32.91 -13.92 -9.56
C GLU A 34 32.02 -15.17 -9.44
N LEU A 35 31.14 -15.20 -8.46
CA LEU A 35 30.17 -16.28 -8.31
C LEU A 35 29.03 -16.13 -9.32
N ASP A 36 28.55 -17.22 -9.88
CA ASP A 36 27.40 -17.20 -10.79
C ASP A 36 26.18 -16.49 -10.20
N TYR A 37 25.97 -16.61 -8.88
CA TYR A 37 24.93 -15.91 -8.14
C TYR A 37 25.09 -14.37 -8.24
N GLU A 38 26.30 -13.86 -8.08
CA GLU A 38 26.59 -12.43 -8.16
C GLU A 38 26.41 -11.90 -9.57
N VAL A 39 26.89 -12.64 -10.56
CA VAL A 39 26.77 -12.29 -11.98
C VAL A 39 25.31 -12.27 -12.40
N TYR A 40 24.55 -13.31 -12.04
CA TYR A 40 23.14 -13.44 -12.41
C TYR A 40 22.24 -12.39 -11.74
N LEU A 41 22.38 -12.21 -10.42
CA LEU A 41 21.57 -11.26 -9.65
C LEU A 41 22.13 -9.83 -9.67
N LYS A 42 23.37 -9.65 -10.17
CA LYS A 42 24.08 -8.36 -10.16
C LYS A 42 24.12 -7.75 -8.75
N THR A 43 24.42 -8.60 -7.76
CA THR A 43 24.40 -8.22 -6.34
C THR A 43 25.37 -7.09 -6.01
N PRO A 44 26.60 -7.00 -6.56
CA PRO A 44 27.46 -5.85 -6.32
C PRO A 44 26.83 -4.52 -6.75
N GLN A 45 26.19 -4.50 -7.93
CA GLN A 45 25.51 -3.31 -8.42
C GLN A 45 24.27 -3.00 -7.58
N LEU A 46 23.46 -4.01 -7.25
CA LEU A 46 22.25 -3.83 -6.44
C LEU A 46 22.58 -3.24 -5.06
N LEU A 47 23.62 -3.76 -4.40
CA LEU A 47 24.04 -3.33 -3.06
C LEU A 47 24.85 -2.02 -3.06
N SER A 48 25.19 -1.48 -4.22
CA SER A 48 25.83 -0.17 -4.36
C SER A 48 24.88 0.96 -4.75
N LEU A 49 23.57 0.70 -4.85
CA LEU A 49 22.57 1.71 -5.22
C LEU A 49 22.17 2.62 -4.05
N GLN A 50 22.55 2.30 -2.84
CA GLN A 50 22.24 3.07 -1.65
C GLN A 50 23.40 4.03 -1.33
N SER A 51 23.07 5.16 -0.69
CA SER A 51 24.08 6.12 -0.25
C SER A 51 25.08 5.48 0.72
N GLY A 52 26.36 5.77 0.51
CA GLY A 52 27.44 5.36 1.41
C GLY A 52 27.28 5.92 2.82
N GLU A 53 27.97 5.34 3.80
CA GLU A 53 27.81 5.73 5.21
C GLU A 53 28.16 7.20 5.46
N THR A 54 29.11 7.76 4.73
CA THR A 54 29.54 9.17 4.85
C THR A 54 28.66 10.16 4.10
N GLU A 55 27.80 9.68 3.20
CA GLU A 55 26.92 10.51 2.37
C GLU A 55 25.53 10.67 3.01
N ARG A 56 25.15 9.77 3.91
CA ARG A 56 23.83 9.76 4.54
C ARG A 56 23.70 10.89 5.55
N VAL A 57 22.58 11.60 5.50
CA VAL A 57 22.26 12.68 6.44
C VAL A 57 21.75 12.17 7.80
N ALA A 58 21.29 10.91 7.85
CA ALA A 58 20.83 10.22 9.05
C ALA A 58 21.05 8.70 8.91
N HIS A 59 21.15 7.99 10.05
CA HIS A 59 21.30 6.54 10.06
C HIS A 59 20.15 5.84 9.31
N ASP A 60 18.90 6.27 9.55
CA ASP A 60 17.69 5.67 8.99
C ASP A 60 17.49 5.95 7.49
N GLU A 61 18.35 6.78 6.88
CA GLU A 61 18.28 7.04 5.43
C GLU A 61 18.53 5.77 4.61
N LEU A 62 19.42 4.88 5.07
CA LEU A 62 19.61 3.57 4.45
C LEU A 62 18.32 2.75 4.44
N MET A 63 17.63 2.68 5.59
CA MET A 63 16.34 2.00 5.70
C MET A 63 15.31 2.62 4.76
N PHE A 64 15.25 3.94 4.69
CA PHE A 64 14.35 4.67 3.80
C PHE A 64 14.60 4.30 2.32
N GLN A 65 15.86 4.33 1.88
CA GLN A 65 16.23 3.99 0.50
C GLN A 65 15.93 2.51 0.18
N VAL A 66 16.34 1.58 1.04
CA VAL A 66 16.17 0.13 0.83
C VAL A 66 14.70 -0.24 0.70
N VAL A 67 13.83 0.25 1.60
CA VAL A 67 12.39 -0.05 1.55
C VAL A 67 11.78 0.46 0.26
N HIS A 68 12.07 1.70 -0.14
CA HIS A 68 11.53 2.25 -1.39
C HIS A 68 12.05 1.52 -2.63
N GLN A 69 13.34 1.20 -2.69
CA GLN A 69 13.91 0.42 -3.80
C GLN A 69 13.31 -0.98 -3.88
N ALA A 70 13.11 -1.66 -2.75
CA ALA A 70 12.46 -2.96 -2.70
C ALA A 70 11.03 -2.89 -3.22
N GLN A 71 10.26 -1.87 -2.82
CA GLN A 71 8.90 -1.65 -3.31
C GLN A 71 8.86 -1.41 -4.83
N GLU A 72 9.78 -0.63 -5.37
CA GLU A 72 9.88 -0.42 -6.82
C GLU A 72 10.14 -1.74 -7.59
N LEU A 73 10.98 -2.63 -7.05
CA LEU A 73 11.26 -3.94 -7.64
C LEU A 73 10.03 -4.86 -7.58
N TRP A 74 9.32 -4.90 -6.45
CA TRP A 74 8.09 -5.67 -6.31
C TRP A 74 6.96 -5.16 -7.21
N LEU A 75 6.79 -3.84 -7.30
CA LEU A 75 5.80 -3.22 -8.19
C LEU A 75 6.11 -3.47 -9.66
N LYS A 76 7.40 -3.46 -10.04
CA LYS A 76 7.84 -3.87 -11.38
C LYS A 76 7.42 -5.31 -11.69
N LEU A 77 7.65 -6.24 -10.74
CA LEU A 77 7.25 -7.64 -10.91
C LEU A 77 5.72 -7.76 -10.99
N ALA A 78 4.99 -7.15 -10.06
CA ALA A 78 3.52 -7.15 -10.06
C ALA A 78 2.95 -6.62 -11.39
N SER A 79 3.52 -5.53 -11.91
CA SER A 79 3.10 -4.96 -13.19
C SER A 79 3.30 -5.94 -14.35
N ARG A 80 4.43 -6.66 -14.39
CA ARG A 80 4.72 -7.65 -15.44
C ARG A 80 3.80 -8.88 -15.35
N GLU A 81 3.58 -9.40 -14.14
CA GLU A 81 2.61 -10.48 -13.92
C GLU A 81 1.18 -10.05 -14.32
N THR A 82 0.82 -8.79 -14.08
CA THR A 82 -0.49 -8.25 -14.49
C THR A 82 -0.62 -8.14 -16.01
N VAL A 83 0.44 -7.81 -16.74
CA VAL A 83 0.44 -7.83 -18.22
C VAL A 83 0.20 -9.25 -18.74
N GLU A 84 0.86 -10.25 -18.16
CA GLU A 84 0.61 -11.66 -18.53
C GLU A 84 -0.84 -12.10 -18.18
N LEU A 85 -1.41 -11.58 -17.08
CA LEU A 85 -2.83 -11.80 -16.75
C LEU A 85 -3.77 -11.29 -17.86
N VAL A 86 -3.49 -10.12 -18.43
CA VAL A 86 -4.25 -9.59 -19.56
C VAL A 86 -4.24 -10.61 -20.73
N ALA A 87 -3.07 -11.14 -21.07
CA ALA A 87 -2.95 -12.14 -22.13
C ALA A 87 -3.65 -13.45 -21.80
N GLU A 88 -3.63 -13.90 -20.54
CA GLU A 88 -4.37 -15.10 -20.09
C GLU A 88 -5.89 -14.90 -20.20
N LEU A 89 -6.42 -13.75 -19.77
CA LEU A 89 -7.84 -13.44 -19.89
C LEU A 89 -8.28 -13.31 -21.36
N ASP A 90 -7.45 -12.73 -22.22
CA ASP A 90 -7.75 -12.61 -23.64
C ASP A 90 -7.79 -13.99 -24.34
N ARG A 91 -7.04 -14.99 -23.85
CA ARG A 91 -7.07 -16.40 -24.30
C ARG A 91 -8.10 -17.25 -23.56
N ASP A 92 -8.84 -16.71 -22.61
CA ASP A 92 -9.79 -17.45 -21.76
C ASP A 92 -9.12 -18.55 -20.91
N ALA A 93 -7.84 -18.37 -20.54
CA ALA A 93 -7.03 -19.31 -19.78
C ALA A 93 -7.16 -19.09 -18.27
N LEU A 94 -8.36 -19.24 -17.70
CA LEU A 94 -8.68 -18.84 -16.32
C LEU A 94 -7.87 -19.58 -15.26
N TRP A 95 -7.49 -20.83 -15.50
CA TRP A 95 -6.65 -21.56 -14.55
C TRP A 95 -5.25 -20.94 -14.39
N ALA A 96 -4.63 -20.58 -15.52
CA ALA A 96 -3.33 -19.89 -15.51
C ALA A 96 -3.44 -18.48 -14.91
N ALA A 97 -4.50 -17.76 -15.24
CA ALA A 97 -4.80 -16.44 -14.69
C ALA A 97 -4.94 -16.50 -13.15
N SER A 98 -5.62 -17.52 -12.61
CA SER A 98 -5.79 -17.72 -11.16
C SER A 98 -4.45 -17.82 -10.42
N ALA A 99 -3.48 -18.58 -10.96
CA ALA A 99 -2.17 -18.73 -10.35
C ALA A 99 -1.36 -17.42 -10.34
N ARG A 100 -1.50 -16.61 -11.42
CA ARG A 100 -0.84 -15.29 -11.48
C ARG A 100 -1.50 -14.27 -10.56
N LEU A 101 -2.84 -14.26 -10.47
CA LEU A 101 -3.57 -13.41 -9.53
C LEU A 101 -3.12 -13.66 -8.10
N GLU A 102 -3.00 -14.92 -7.70
CA GLU A 102 -2.48 -15.27 -6.37
C GLU A 102 -1.08 -14.69 -6.13
N ARG A 103 -0.20 -14.75 -7.13
CA ARG A 103 1.15 -14.15 -7.03
C ARG A 103 1.08 -12.64 -6.88
N VAL A 104 0.28 -11.95 -7.71
CA VAL A 104 0.11 -10.49 -7.62
C VAL A 104 -0.42 -10.08 -6.25
N VAL A 105 -1.44 -10.78 -5.72
CA VAL A 105 -1.98 -10.53 -4.38
C VAL A 105 -0.90 -10.65 -3.30
N ARG A 106 -0.09 -11.73 -3.36
CA ARG A 106 1.01 -11.94 -2.39
C ARG A 106 2.05 -10.83 -2.45
N ILE A 107 2.43 -10.39 -3.65
CA ILE A 107 3.38 -9.28 -3.84
C ILE A 107 2.80 -8.00 -3.22
N VAL A 108 1.58 -7.62 -3.60
CA VAL A 108 0.97 -6.36 -3.15
C VAL A 108 0.73 -6.36 -1.64
N ARG A 109 0.29 -7.48 -1.05
CA ARG A 109 0.19 -7.62 0.41
C ARG A 109 1.54 -7.48 1.10
N GLY A 110 2.63 -7.98 0.50
CA GLY A 110 3.99 -7.83 1.02
C GLY A 110 4.41 -6.36 1.15
N LEU A 111 4.04 -5.50 0.21
CA LEU A 111 4.36 -4.07 0.23
C LEU A 111 3.87 -3.38 1.52
N SER A 112 2.69 -3.76 2.03
CA SER A 112 2.16 -3.21 3.28
C SER A 112 3.05 -3.57 4.49
N SER A 113 3.59 -4.79 4.52
CA SER A 113 4.47 -5.25 5.59
C SER A 113 5.82 -4.52 5.59
N GLU A 114 6.35 -4.21 4.41
CA GLU A 114 7.61 -3.47 4.27
C GLU A 114 7.49 -2.03 4.78
N LEU A 115 6.34 -1.38 4.59
CA LEU A 115 6.06 -0.04 5.16
C LEU A 115 6.15 -0.04 6.69
N GLY A 116 5.82 -1.16 7.35
CA GLY A 116 5.97 -1.31 8.79
C GLY A 116 7.40 -1.11 9.29
N VAL A 117 8.42 -1.35 8.46
CA VAL A 117 9.82 -1.05 8.79
C VAL A 117 10.02 0.47 8.90
N LEU A 118 9.44 1.26 8.00
CA LEU A 118 9.52 2.73 8.04
C LEU A 118 8.76 3.35 9.22
N GLU A 119 7.78 2.65 9.78
CA GLU A 119 7.05 3.12 10.97
C GLU A 119 7.91 3.18 12.24
N THR A 120 9.08 2.53 12.22
CA THR A 120 10.06 2.59 13.32
C THR A 120 10.84 3.90 13.34
N MET A 121 10.84 4.66 12.24
CA MET A 121 11.51 5.95 12.14
C MET A 121 10.73 7.05 12.87
N THR A 122 11.44 7.88 13.61
CA THR A 122 10.82 9.00 14.31
C THR A 122 10.54 10.19 13.38
N PRO A 123 9.52 11.03 13.67
CA PRO A 123 9.20 12.19 12.84
C PRO A 123 10.34 13.18 12.66
N ASP A 124 11.15 13.41 13.69
CA ASP A 124 12.32 14.31 13.65
C ASP A 124 13.41 13.77 12.73
N THR A 125 13.73 12.47 12.80
CA THR A 125 14.66 11.82 11.88
C THR A 125 14.15 11.93 10.44
N TYR A 126 12.85 11.68 10.21
CA TYR A 126 12.28 11.86 8.89
C TYR A 126 12.40 13.29 8.36
N GLN A 127 12.23 14.32 9.20
CA GLN A 127 12.41 15.71 8.77
C GLN A 127 13.84 16.03 8.33
N VAL A 128 14.86 15.35 8.89
CA VAL A 128 16.25 15.47 8.42
C VAL A 128 16.38 14.88 7.02
N ILE A 129 15.91 13.64 6.81
CA ILE A 129 15.95 12.95 5.51
C ILE A 129 15.14 13.73 4.46
N ARG A 130 13.96 14.21 4.83
CA ARG A 130 13.06 14.95 3.93
C ARG A 130 13.71 16.18 3.30
N ARG A 131 14.62 16.86 4.00
CA ARG A 131 15.33 18.03 3.46
C ARG A 131 16.28 17.68 2.32
N SER A 132 16.78 16.44 2.26
CA SER A 132 17.67 15.96 1.21
C SER A 132 16.93 15.40 -0.01
N LEU A 133 15.61 15.15 0.09
CA LEU A 133 14.81 14.56 -0.99
C LEU A 133 14.43 15.56 -2.11
N GLY A 134 14.76 16.83 -1.99
CA GLY A 134 14.32 17.85 -2.95
C GLY A 134 12.79 17.92 -3.02
N ASN A 135 12.21 17.80 -4.20
CA ASN A 135 10.77 17.77 -4.44
C ASN A 135 10.23 16.33 -4.58
N GLY A 136 11.06 15.31 -4.32
CA GLY A 136 10.70 13.89 -4.50
C GLY A 136 9.48 13.48 -3.68
N SER A 137 8.44 13.05 -4.36
CA SER A 137 7.17 12.60 -3.77
C SER A 137 6.92 11.13 -4.10
N GLY A 138 6.30 10.39 -3.20
CA GLY A 138 5.84 9.02 -3.48
C GLY A 138 4.87 8.91 -4.67
N GLN A 139 4.31 10.03 -5.13
CA GLN A 139 3.48 10.09 -6.33
C GLN A 139 4.29 9.97 -7.63
N GLU A 140 5.59 10.21 -7.57
CA GLU A 140 6.52 10.06 -8.69
C GLU A 140 6.97 8.61 -8.89
N SER A 141 6.61 7.69 -7.98
CA SER A 141 6.97 6.28 -8.07
C SER A 141 6.61 5.70 -9.45
N PRO A 142 7.60 5.29 -10.26
CA PRO A 142 7.32 4.66 -11.54
C PRO A 142 6.66 3.30 -11.36
N GLY A 143 6.99 2.55 -10.32
CA GLY A 143 6.39 1.25 -10.00
C GLY A 143 4.90 1.38 -9.71
N TYR A 144 4.50 2.33 -8.89
CA TYR A 144 3.10 2.64 -8.62
C TYR A 144 2.32 2.95 -9.90
N ASN A 145 2.87 3.85 -10.73
CA ASN A 145 2.22 4.27 -11.96
C ASN A 145 2.11 3.12 -12.98
N MET A 146 3.18 2.30 -13.10
CA MET A 146 3.16 1.11 -13.97
C MET A 146 2.15 0.08 -13.51
N PHE A 147 2.06 -0.20 -12.20
CA PHE A 147 1.09 -1.16 -11.67
C PHE A 147 -0.35 -0.69 -11.91
N ARG A 148 -0.65 0.58 -11.64
CA ARG A 148 -1.97 1.15 -11.94
C ARG A 148 -2.33 1.03 -13.42
N LYS A 149 -1.38 1.34 -14.29
CA LYS A 149 -1.60 1.23 -15.74
C LYS A 149 -1.85 -0.22 -16.19
N ALA A 150 -1.12 -1.16 -15.62
CA ALA A 150 -1.34 -2.59 -15.88
C ALA A 150 -2.71 -3.05 -15.36
N ALA A 151 -3.14 -2.58 -14.17
CA ALA A 151 -4.45 -2.89 -13.61
C ALA A 151 -5.62 -2.31 -14.44
N GLU A 152 -5.47 -1.12 -15.02
CA GLU A 152 -6.44 -0.58 -15.99
C GLU A 152 -6.57 -1.52 -17.21
N GLY A 153 -5.44 -2.00 -17.74
CA GLY A 153 -5.42 -2.99 -18.83
C GLY A 153 -6.10 -4.31 -18.46
N LEU A 154 -5.90 -4.75 -17.22
CA LEU A 154 -6.54 -5.96 -16.68
C LEU A 154 -8.06 -5.80 -16.53
N ALA A 155 -8.52 -4.64 -16.04
CA ALA A 155 -9.96 -4.35 -15.96
C ALA A 155 -10.62 -4.41 -17.36
N LEU A 156 -10.00 -3.81 -18.36
CA LEU A 156 -10.49 -3.88 -19.73
C LEU A 156 -10.47 -5.32 -20.33
N ALA A 157 -9.45 -6.12 -19.99
CA ALA A 157 -9.41 -7.53 -20.41
C ALA A 157 -10.51 -8.36 -19.74
N PHE A 158 -10.80 -8.09 -18.48
CA PHE A 158 -11.92 -8.72 -17.78
C PHE A 158 -13.27 -8.35 -18.42
N GLU A 159 -13.51 -7.10 -18.76
CA GLU A 159 -14.71 -6.68 -19.48
C GLU A 159 -14.84 -7.39 -20.84
N ARG A 160 -13.75 -7.50 -21.62
CA ARG A 160 -13.74 -8.27 -22.87
C ARG A 160 -14.05 -9.74 -22.65
N LEU A 161 -13.52 -10.36 -21.62
CA LEU A 161 -13.82 -11.74 -21.26
C LEU A 161 -15.31 -11.93 -20.97
N LEU A 162 -15.89 -11.05 -20.13
CA LEU A 162 -17.31 -11.09 -19.80
C LEU A 162 -18.18 -10.96 -21.08
N ALA A 163 -17.84 -10.01 -21.94
CA ALA A 163 -18.54 -9.82 -23.22
C ALA A 163 -18.49 -11.08 -24.11
N ARG A 164 -17.31 -11.71 -24.25
CA ARG A 164 -17.15 -12.97 -25.02
C ARG A 164 -17.98 -14.10 -24.46
N ARG A 165 -18.10 -14.19 -23.12
CA ARG A 165 -18.89 -15.25 -22.47
C ARG A 165 -20.36 -14.87 -22.25
N GLY A 166 -20.83 -13.71 -22.73
CA GLY A 166 -22.19 -13.24 -22.57
C GLY A 166 -22.60 -13.09 -21.11
N GLN A 167 -21.66 -12.71 -20.23
CA GLN A 167 -21.87 -12.59 -18.79
C GLN A 167 -21.80 -11.13 -18.33
N THR A 168 -22.46 -10.86 -17.21
CA THR A 168 -22.32 -9.63 -16.44
C THR A 168 -21.85 -9.97 -15.04
N VAL A 169 -21.19 -9.03 -14.36
CA VAL A 169 -20.72 -9.26 -12.97
C VAL A 169 -21.91 -9.64 -12.07
N LEU A 170 -23.01 -8.92 -12.17
CA LEU A 170 -24.21 -9.22 -11.40
C LEU A 170 -24.81 -10.60 -11.73
N GLY A 171 -24.82 -10.98 -13.01
CA GLY A 171 -25.27 -12.30 -13.46
C GLY A 171 -24.43 -13.44 -12.90
N ILE A 172 -23.10 -13.26 -12.84
CA ILE A 172 -22.17 -14.22 -12.23
C ILE A 172 -22.53 -14.47 -10.76
N TYR A 173 -22.81 -13.43 -9.99
CA TYR A 173 -23.17 -13.60 -8.58
C TYR A 173 -24.60 -14.14 -8.37
N ARG A 174 -25.48 -14.02 -9.35
CA ARG A 174 -26.86 -14.57 -9.32
C ARG A 174 -26.98 -16.00 -9.87
N GLY A 175 -25.91 -16.74 -9.91
CA GLY A 175 -25.90 -18.14 -10.34
C GLY A 175 -25.16 -18.39 -11.65
N GLY A 176 -24.28 -17.46 -12.06
CA GLY A 176 -23.39 -17.65 -13.20
C GLY A 176 -22.26 -18.65 -12.93
N PRO A 177 -21.34 -18.84 -13.91
CA PRO A 177 -20.28 -19.84 -13.85
C PRO A 177 -19.33 -19.65 -12.65
N ASP A 178 -18.99 -20.73 -11.96
CA ASP A 178 -18.16 -20.69 -10.74
C ASP A 178 -16.70 -20.28 -11.03
N ASP A 179 -16.18 -20.60 -12.22
CA ASP A 179 -14.86 -20.17 -12.66
C ASP A 179 -14.76 -18.63 -12.77
N LEU A 180 -15.78 -17.99 -13.33
CA LEU A 180 -15.87 -16.52 -13.39
C LEU A 180 -16.14 -15.90 -12.03
N LYS A 181 -16.94 -16.57 -11.18
CA LYS A 181 -17.15 -16.10 -9.80
C LYS A 181 -15.83 -16.09 -9.02
N ARG A 182 -15.05 -17.17 -9.12
CA ARG A 182 -13.72 -17.23 -8.51
C ARG A 182 -12.79 -16.14 -9.06
N LEU A 183 -12.79 -15.91 -10.37
CA LEU A 183 -12.02 -14.83 -10.99
C LEU A 183 -12.41 -13.46 -10.41
N CYS A 184 -13.71 -13.18 -10.27
CA CYS A 184 -14.19 -11.93 -9.65
C CYS A 184 -13.65 -11.74 -8.22
N GLU A 185 -13.71 -12.78 -7.39
CA GLU A 185 -13.19 -12.69 -6.02
C GLU A 185 -11.67 -12.48 -5.99
N GLN A 186 -10.92 -13.15 -6.87
CA GLN A 186 -9.47 -12.98 -6.95
C GLN A 186 -9.06 -11.58 -7.46
N LEU A 187 -9.82 -10.98 -8.36
CA LEU A 187 -9.61 -9.58 -8.79
C LEU A 187 -9.87 -8.61 -7.65
N LEU A 188 -10.88 -8.89 -6.82
CA LEU A 188 -11.13 -8.11 -5.60
C LEU A 188 -10.02 -8.29 -4.56
N ASP A 189 -9.46 -9.49 -4.40
CA ASP A 189 -8.30 -9.70 -3.54
C ASP A 189 -7.12 -8.81 -3.93
N VAL A 190 -6.90 -8.59 -5.25
CA VAL A 190 -5.86 -7.66 -5.75
C VAL A 190 -6.21 -6.23 -5.38
N ASP A 191 -7.46 -5.82 -5.60
CA ASP A 191 -7.93 -4.46 -5.31
C ASP A 191 -7.85 -4.15 -3.81
N GLU A 192 -8.34 -5.07 -2.97
CA GLU A 192 -8.28 -4.96 -1.52
C GLU A 192 -6.82 -4.87 -1.01
N ALA A 193 -5.93 -5.73 -1.53
CA ALA A 193 -4.52 -5.69 -1.19
C ALA A 193 -3.87 -4.35 -1.58
N PHE A 194 -4.23 -3.81 -2.76
CA PHE A 194 -3.72 -2.53 -3.23
C PHE A 194 -4.24 -1.37 -2.39
N GLN A 195 -5.53 -1.32 -2.08
CA GLN A 195 -6.11 -0.33 -1.18
C GLN A 195 -5.51 -0.42 0.23
N GLY A 196 -5.28 -1.64 0.72
CA GLY A 196 -4.60 -1.89 1.99
C GLY A 196 -3.19 -1.30 2.04
N TRP A 197 -2.41 -1.45 0.95
CA TRP A 197 -1.10 -0.82 0.83
C TRP A 197 -1.17 0.71 0.81
N LEU A 198 -2.11 1.29 0.05
CA LEU A 198 -2.35 2.75 0.05
C LEU A 198 -2.75 3.27 1.44
N HIS A 199 -3.56 2.49 2.17
CA HIS A 199 -3.94 2.83 3.54
C HIS A 199 -2.75 2.78 4.49
N ALA A 200 -1.91 1.74 4.42
CA ALA A 200 -0.69 1.65 5.21
C ALA A 200 0.25 2.84 4.94
N HIS A 201 0.45 3.20 3.65
CA HIS A 201 1.22 4.38 3.27
C HIS A 201 0.61 5.67 3.83
N PHE A 202 -0.70 5.83 3.77
CA PHE A 202 -1.39 6.99 4.36
C PHE A 202 -1.16 7.09 5.88
N GLN A 203 -1.24 5.96 6.59
CA GLN A 203 -0.97 5.93 8.04
C GLN A 203 0.51 6.29 8.33
N LEU A 204 1.45 5.81 7.54
CA LEU A 204 2.85 6.19 7.63
C LEU A 204 3.04 7.70 7.44
N VAL A 205 2.43 8.30 6.40
CA VAL A 205 2.45 9.75 6.17
C VAL A 205 1.86 10.52 7.35
N ARG A 206 0.72 10.04 7.88
CA ARG A 206 0.09 10.63 9.06
C ARG A 206 0.98 10.58 10.29
N ARG A 207 1.72 9.48 10.46
CA ARG A 207 2.65 9.26 11.58
C ARG A 207 3.90 10.13 11.49
N THR A 208 4.41 10.38 10.28
CA THR A 208 5.71 11.05 10.06
C THR A 208 5.60 12.56 9.83
N ILE A 209 4.62 13.02 9.06
CA ILE A 209 4.46 14.44 8.73
C ILE A 209 3.09 15.02 9.13
N GLY A 210 2.14 14.17 9.48
CA GLY A 210 0.77 14.58 9.75
C GLY A 210 -0.07 14.75 8.48
N VAL A 211 -1.39 14.76 8.65
CA VAL A 211 -2.36 14.94 7.56
C VAL A 211 -3.27 16.12 7.92
N ASP A 212 -3.05 17.23 7.25
CA ASP A 212 -3.82 18.47 7.39
C ASP A 212 -3.79 19.27 6.07
N ARG A 213 -4.71 20.23 5.92
CA ARG A 213 -4.73 21.12 4.74
C ARG A 213 -3.49 21.99 4.63
N SER A 214 -2.89 22.36 5.74
CA SER A 214 -1.66 23.16 5.80
C SER A 214 -0.41 22.34 5.49
N VAL A 215 -0.46 21.01 5.71
CA VAL A 215 0.68 20.11 5.47
C VAL A 215 0.69 19.70 4.00
N LYS A 216 1.78 20.02 3.32
CA LYS A 216 1.99 19.67 1.92
C LYS A 216 3.04 18.58 1.78
N ALA A 217 2.81 17.66 0.85
CA ALA A 217 3.86 16.77 0.36
C ALA A 217 4.94 17.57 -0.38
N LEU A 218 6.07 16.97 -0.70
CA LEU A 218 7.19 17.68 -1.37
C LEU A 218 6.82 18.20 -2.76
N ASP A 219 5.86 17.54 -3.43
CA ASP A 219 5.29 17.99 -4.71
C ASP A 219 4.30 19.17 -4.57
N GLY A 220 4.09 19.67 -3.34
CA GLY A 220 3.20 20.78 -3.04
C GLY A 220 1.72 20.43 -2.86
N LEU A 221 1.31 19.17 -3.07
CA LEU A 221 -0.07 18.73 -2.87
C LEU A 221 -0.40 18.57 -1.38
N PRO A 222 -1.60 18.97 -0.94
CA PRO A 222 -2.05 18.73 0.44
C PRO A 222 -2.07 17.23 0.76
N THR A 223 -1.56 16.83 1.94
CA THR A 223 -1.55 15.42 2.36
C THR A 223 -2.94 14.79 2.44
N GLN A 224 -4.00 15.58 2.62
CA GLN A 224 -5.38 15.11 2.58
C GLN A 224 -5.79 14.48 1.23
N VAL A 225 -5.16 14.86 0.12
CA VAL A 225 -5.45 14.27 -1.21
C VAL A 225 -5.17 12.78 -1.22
N LEU A 226 -4.21 12.29 -0.40
CA LEU A 226 -3.91 10.88 -0.26
C LEU A 226 -5.11 10.07 0.25
N ALA A 227 -5.92 10.64 1.15
CA ALA A 227 -7.12 9.99 1.67
C ALA A 227 -8.14 9.64 0.56
N GLY A 228 -8.34 10.54 -0.40
CA GLY A 228 -9.24 10.29 -1.53
C GLY A 228 -8.76 9.17 -2.46
N ARG A 229 -7.45 8.96 -2.57
CA ARG A 229 -6.88 7.89 -3.42
C ARG A 229 -7.08 6.49 -2.87
N MET A 230 -7.16 6.33 -1.54
CA MET A 230 -7.37 5.04 -0.89
C MET A 230 -8.74 4.42 -1.21
N THR A 231 -9.70 5.23 -1.62
CA THR A 231 -11.06 4.79 -1.92
C THR A 231 -11.34 4.55 -3.41
N LEU A 232 -10.32 4.76 -4.26
CA LEU A 232 -10.45 4.55 -5.70
C LEU A 232 -10.15 3.08 -6.04
N PRO A 233 -11.18 2.29 -6.41
CA PRO A 233 -10.98 0.88 -6.74
C PRO A 233 -10.29 0.72 -8.10
N LEU A 234 -9.57 -0.39 -8.25
CA LEU A 234 -9.02 -0.85 -9.53
C LEU A 234 -10.12 -1.49 -10.41
N PHE A 235 -11.06 -2.21 -9.79
CA PHE A 235 -12.13 -2.96 -10.47
C PHE A 235 -13.51 -2.50 -10.00
N ARG A 236 -13.88 -1.29 -10.38
CA ARG A 236 -15.11 -0.63 -9.91
C ARG A 236 -16.37 -1.46 -10.10
N SER A 237 -16.53 -2.11 -11.26
CA SER A 237 -17.73 -2.91 -11.58
C SER A 237 -17.95 -4.07 -10.58
N LEU A 238 -16.90 -4.61 -9.99
CA LEU A 238 -17.00 -5.65 -8.96
C LEU A 238 -17.54 -5.12 -7.64
N TRP A 239 -17.17 -3.91 -7.25
CA TRP A 239 -17.68 -3.24 -6.06
C TRP A 239 -19.13 -2.78 -6.25
N ASP A 240 -19.46 -2.21 -7.41
CA ASP A 240 -20.81 -1.75 -7.75
C ASP A 240 -21.81 -2.94 -7.72
N ALA A 241 -21.41 -4.12 -8.21
CA ALA A 241 -22.24 -5.31 -8.16
C ALA A 241 -22.66 -5.72 -6.72
N ARG A 242 -21.80 -5.48 -5.71
CA ARG A 242 -22.13 -5.75 -4.30
C ARG A 242 -23.20 -4.82 -3.78
N VAL A 243 -23.15 -3.55 -4.19
CA VAL A 243 -24.17 -2.55 -3.87
C VAL A 243 -25.51 -2.96 -4.49
N GLU A 244 -25.50 -3.39 -5.78
CA GLU A 244 -26.71 -3.82 -6.48
C GLU A 244 -27.31 -5.09 -5.87
N LEU A 245 -26.48 -6.07 -5.51
CA LEU A 245 -26.92 -7.29 -4.81
C LEU A 245 -27.60 -6.94 -3.48
N THR A 246 -26.96 -6.08 -2.69
CA THR A 246 -27.51 -5.64 -1.40
C THR A 246 -28.80 -4.85 -1.58
N ALA A 247 -28.87 -3.95 -2.56
CA ALA A 247 -30.08 -3.17 -2.85
C ALA A 247 -31.25 -4.05 -3.31
N SER A 248 -30.96 -5.18 -3.98
CA SER A 248 -31.98 -6.13 -4.43
C SER A 248 -32.43 -7.13 -3.36
N TRP A 249 -31.69 -7.19 -2.23
CA TRP A 249 -32.02 -8.12 -1.14
C TRP A 249 -33.30 -7.71 -0.42
N ARG A 250 -34.11 -8.69 -0.07
CA ARG A 250 -35.33 -8.54 0.72
C ARG A 250 -35.29 -9.60 1.83
N ARG A 251 -35.85 -9.23 3.00
CA ARG A 251 -36.10 -10.21 4.07
C ARG A 251 -37.25 -11.16 3.67
N GLU A 252 -37.33 -12.31 4.32
CA GLU A 252 -38.50 -13.15 4.25
C GLU A 252 -39.77 -12.29 4.49
N GLY A 253 -40.76 -12.44 3.63
CA GLY A 253 -41.97 -11.60 3.64
C GLY A 253 -41.88 -10.29 2.87
N GLY A 254 -40.78 -10.03 2.14
CA GLY A 254 -40.62 -8.89 1.21
C GLY A 254 -40.30 -7.55 1.88
N HIS A 255 -40.01 -7.52 3.17
CA HIS A 255 -39.68 -6.29 3.89
C HIS A 255 -38.30 -5.73 3.53
N ALA A 256 -38.19 -4.41 3.36
CA ALA A 256 -36.94 -3.73 3.18
C ALA A 256 -36.08 -3.77 4.47
N PRO A 257 -34.72 -3.73 4.37
CA PRO A 257 -33.87 -3.52 5.53
C PRO A 257 -34.26 -2.26 6.30
N GLY A 258 -34.36 -2.35 7.63
CA GLY A 258 -34.80 -1.23 8.48
C GLY A 258 -36.31 -1.04 8.61
N ALA A 259 -37.12 -1.73 7.80
CA ALA A 259 -38.56 -1.70 8.00
C ALA A 259 -38.93 -2.40 9.33
N SER A 260 -39.69 -1.74 10.18
CA SER A 260 -40.25 -2.34 11.40
C SER A 260 -41.25 -3.44 11.04
N ARG A 261 -41.20 -4.59 11.70
CA ARG A 261 -42.28 -5.55 11.67
C ARG A 261 -43.37 -5.00 12.60
N GLU A 262 -44.58 -4.86 12.10
CA GLU A 262 -45.70 -4.43 12.93
C GLU A 262 -45.74 -5.22 14.23
N GLY A 263 -45.65 -4.53 15.37
CA GLY A 263 -45.93 -5.05 16.70
C GLY A 263 -44.73 -5.61 17.51
N CYS A 264 -43.50 -5.69 16.99
CA CYS A 264 -42.42 -6.33 17.77
C CYS A 264 -41.23 -5.44 18.16
N MET A 265 -41.14 -4.18 17.74
CA MET A 265 -39.88 -3.41 17.86
C MET A 265 -39.96 -2.05 18.54
N GLU A 266 -41.10 -1.58 18.99
CA GLU A 266 -41.19 -0.29 19.70
C GLU A 266 -40.42 -0.26 21.03
N GLY A 267 -40.27 -1.42 21.70
CA GLY A 267 -39.52 -1.52 22.94
C GLY A 267 -37.98 -1.72 22.77
N ALA A 268 -37.52 -2.29 21.65
CA ALA A 268 -36.12 -2.64 21.48
C ALA A 268 -35.27 -1.49 20.89
N MET A 269 -35.85 -0.59 20.11
CA MET A 269 -35.12 0.55 19.55
C MET A 269 -34.86 1.67 20.58
N SER A 270 -35.69 1.77 21.62
CA SER A 270 -35.49 2.73 22.73
C SER A 270 -34.29 2.34 23.60
N ALA A 271 -33.96 1.04 23.68
CA ALA A 271 -32.80 0.54 24.46
C ALA A 271 -31.47 0.69 23.75
N TYR A 272 -31.45 0.96 22.43
CA TYR A 272 -30.22 1.04 21.61
C TYR A 272 -29.96 2.45 21.04
N ALA A 273 -30.69 3.48 21.49
CA ALA A 273 -30.28 4.84 21.18
C ALA A 273 -28.96 5.13 21.89
N PRO A 274 -27.85 5.39 21.16
CA PRO A 274 -26.63 5.84 21.81
C PRO A 274 -26.97 7.10 22.62
N PRO A 275 -26.40 7.27 23.82
CA PRO A 275 -26.64 8.45 24.62
C PRO A 275 -26.37 9.68 23.73
N MET A 276 -27.36 10.51 23.53
CA MET A 276 -27.19 11.80 22.88
C MET A 276 -26.14 12.52 23.71
N VAL A 277 -24.95 12.68 23.19
CA VAL A 277 -23.88 13.49 23.79
C VAL A 277 -24.36 14.95 23.65
N SER A 278 -25.24 15.35 24.56
CA SER A 278 -25.51 16.77 24.83
C SER A 278 -24.33 17.29 25.62
N GLY A 279 -23.26 17.63 24.93
CA GLY A 279 -22.06 18.18 25.47
C GLY A 279 -21.43 19.05 24.42
N ALA A 280 -21.82 20.32 24.39
CA ALA A 280 -20.98 21.35 23.77
C ALA A 280 -19.57 21.18 24.34
N CYS A 281 -18.60 21.00 23.43
CA CYS A 281 -17.19 20.97 23.75
C CYS A 281 -16.84 22.24 24.58
N PRO A 282 -16.29 22.15 25.80
CA PRO A 282 -16.00 23.34 26.63
C PRO A 282 -14.78 24.14 26.17
N MET A 283 -14.41 24.12 24.91
CA MET A 283 -13.22 24.79 24.41
C MET A 283 -13.46 26.15 23.71
N HIS A 284 -14.62 26.78 23.92
CA HIS A 284 -14.88 28.13 23.42
C HIS A 284 -15.55 29.06 24.46
N ALA A 285 -15.13 28.99 25.73
CA ALA A 285 -15.48 30.00 26.70
C ALA A 285 -14.19 30.57 27.33
N GLY A 286 -13.71 31.67 26.82
CA GLY A 286 -12.62 32.38 27.48
C GLY A 286 -11.74 33.26 26.60
N LEU A 287 -12.33 34.14 25.78
CA LEU A 287 -11.68 35.39 25.40
C LEU A 287 -12.75 36.49 25.37
N SER A 288 -13.14 36.89 26.55
CA SER A 288 -13.89 38.14 26.75
C SER A 288 -12.87 39.29 26.71
N SER A 289 -13.10 40.19 25.78
CA SER A 289 -12.43 41.46 25.59
C SER A 289 -12.45 42.31 26.88
N ALA A 290 -11.28 42.67 27.35
CA ALA A 290 -11.16 43.79 28.32
C ALA A 290 -11.25 45.14 27.56
N PRO A 291 -11.90 46.16 28.13
CA PRO A 291 -12.05 47.47 27.50
C PRO A 291 -10.73 48.27 27.58
N ARG A 292 -10.40 48.97 26.52
CA ARG A 292 -9.35 50.01 26.53
C ARG A 292 -9.85 51.17 27.35
N GLY A 293 -9.12 51.48 28.41
CA GLY A 293 -9.22 52.75 29.12
C GLY A 293 -8.27 53.77 28.49
N ASP A 294 -8.84 54.91 28.11
CA ASP A 294 -8.13 56.11 27.75
C ASP A 294 -7.36 56.69 28.96
N SER A 295 -6.11 57.02 28.73
CA SER A 295 -5.42 58.27 29.13
C SER A 295 -3.95 58.22 28.67
#